data_8c2bd95d8c7af498a14cc1c4f87f3dd0
#
_entry.id   8c2bd95d8c7af498a14cc1c4f87f3dd0
#
_cell.length_a   1.000
_cell.length_b   1.000
_cell.length_c   1.000
_cell.angle_alpha   90.00
_cell.angle_beta   90.00
_cell.angle_gamma   90.00
#
_symmetry.space_group_name_H-M   'P 1'
#
loop_
_entity.id
_entity.type
_entity.pdbx_description
1 polymer ?
#
loop_
_entity_poly.entity_id
_entity_poly.type
_entity_poly.pdbx_seq_one_letter_code
_entity_poly.pdbx_strand_id
1 'polypeptide(L)'
;MVHFQQLLKEYLQLHGYWVLFVGTFLEGEAILIMAGFLAFQGYLNVAGVILTSWAGSFLGDQCYFYLGRFRGKSLLRRFHPVARKFREALRLIEQYGSFVAFISRYTYGFRIVLPIILGITSLTPRTFLWINLLSALSWAAVFSLAGYLFGKSAALVLDDVGKYEQYLMLALVGFIIMTWCFHAYHGFKLKGPVRQRLARMRALQKARKTTL
;
A
#
# COMPACT_ATOMS: atom_id res chain seq x y z
N MET A 1 14.41 6.80 32.19
CA MET A 1 14.47 6.84 30.71
C MET A 1 15.08 5.56 30.12
N VAL A 2 16.23 5.10 30.59
CA VAL A 2 16.93 3.90 30.05
C VAL A 2 16.04 2.63 30.06
N HIS A 3 15.29 2.41 31.12
CA HIS A 3 14.43 1.23 31.24
C HIS A 3 13.26 1.22 30.21
N PHE A 4 12.70 2.39 29.91
CA PHE A 4 11.66 2.51 28.89
C PHE A 4 12.19 2.23 27.48
N GLN A 5 13.38 2.73 27.17
CA GLN A 5 14.01 2.47 25.86
C GLN A 5 14.35 0.98 25.67
N GLN A 6 14.80 0.29 26.73
CA GLN A 6 15.03 -1.14 26.68
C GLN A 6 13.76 -1.94 26.44
N LEU A 7 12.68 -1.65 27.18
CA LEU A 7 11.38 -2.29 26.99
C LEU A 7 10.82 -2.05 25.58
N LEU A 8 10.95 -0.82 25.08
CA LEU A 8 10.51 -0.48 23.72
C LEU A 8 11.32 -1.24 22.66
N LYS A 9 12.64 -1.37 22.87
CA LYS A 9 13.51 -2.11 21.97
C LYS A 9 13.14 -3.61 21.94
N GLU A 10 12.95 -4.23 23.08
CA GLU A 10 12.52 -5.63 23.18
C GLU A 10 11.16 -5.85 22.51
N TYR A 11 10.20 -4.96 22.75
CA TYR A 11 8.86 -5.04 22.15
C TYR A 11 8.92 -4.88 20.62
N LEU A 12 9.69 -3.92 20.11
CA LEU A 12 9.87 -3.70 18.68
C LEU A 12 10.62 -4.86 18.01
N GLN A 13 11.61 -5.45 18.67
CA GLN A 13 12.30 -6.63 18.15
C GLN A 13 11.39 -7.85 18.07
N LEU A 14 10.47 -8.02 19.02
CA LEU A 14 9.56 -9.17 19.05
C LEU A 14 8.37 -9.00 18.11
N HIS A 15 7.74 -7.81 18.08
CA HIS A 15 6.49 -7.57 17.37
C HIS A 15 6.63 -6.67 16.15
N GLY A 16 7.69 -5.87 16.04
CA GLY A 16 7.85 -4.88 14.98
C GLY A 16 7.86 -5.49 13.58
N TYR A 17 8.49 -6.65 13.41
CA TYR A 17 8.48 -7.36 12.13
C TYR A 17 7.10 -7.90 11.75
N TRP A 18 6.27 -8.32 12.71
CA TRP A 18 4.88 -8.72 12.44
C TRP A 18 4.02 -7.53 12.02
N VAL A 19 4.13 -6.41 12.72
CA VAL A 19 3.45 -5.16 12.36
C VAL A 19 3.89 -4.69 10.98
N LEU A 20 5.19 -4.76 10.68
CA LEU A 20 5.76 -4.43 9.39
C LEU A 20 5.23 -5.35 8.28
N PHE A 21 5.19 -6.66 8.52
CA PHE A 21 4.66 -7.64 7.56
C PHE A 21 3.20 -7.37 7.23
N VAL A 22 2.33 -7.23 8.23
CA VAL A 22 0.90 -6.94 8.05
C VAL A 22 0.71 -5.57 7.40
N GLY A 23 1.45 -4.56 7.83
CA GLY A 23 1.39 -3.21 7.27
C GLY A 23 1.78 -3.20 5.79
N THR A 24 2.87 -3.86 5.42
CA THR A 24 3.33 -3.93 4.03
C THR A 24 2.47 -4.85 3.16
N PHE A 25 1.77 -5.81 3.74
CA PHE A 25 0.76 -6.61 3.05
C PHE A 25 -0.45 -5.77 2.63
N LEU A 26 -0.89 -4.83 3.45
CA LEU A 26 -2.07 -3.99 3.17
C LEU A 26 -1.68 -2.75 2.34
N GLU A 27 -0.91 -1.83 2.92
CA GLU A 27 -0.46 -0.58 2.28
C GLU A 27 0.70 -0.03 3.12
N GLY A 28 1.95 -0.13 2.66
CA GLY A 28 3.07 -0.09 3.58
C GLY A 28 4.14 0.98 3.39
N GLU A 29 3.99 2.02 2.49
CA GLU A 29 5.06 2.97 2.25
C GLU A 29 5.49 3.71 3.53
N ALA A 30 4.52 4.27 4.25
CA ALA A 30 4.79 5.04 5.46
C ALA A 30 5.37 4.16 6.59
N ILE A 31 4.82 2.95 6.77
CA ILE A 31 5.31 1.98 7.77
C ILE A 31 6.73 1.54 7.43
N LEU A 32 7.03 1.36 6.14
CA LEU A 32 8.34 0.93 5.69
C LEU A 32 9.41 2.00 5.87
N ILE A 33 9.10 3.27 5.56
CA ILE A 33 10.00 4.40 5.83
C ILE A 33 10.27 4.51 7.34
N MET A 34 9.23 4.36 8.18
CA MET A 34 9.38 4.36 9.63
C MET A 34 10.25 3.19 10.12
N ALA A 35 10.04 1.98 9.59
CA ALA A 35 10.88 0.84 9.94
C ALA A 35 12.34 1.03 9.53
N GLY A 36 12.60 1.68 8.37
CA GLY A 36 13.94 2.08 7.95
C GLY A 36 14.58 3.10 8.91
N PHE A 37 13.81 4.08 9.36
CA PHE A 37 14.25 5.03 10.37
C PHE A 37 14.55 4.35 11.72
N LEU A 38 13.70 3.44 12.19
CA LEU A 38 13.93 2.64 13.40
C LEU A 38 15.15 1.72 13.27
N ALA A 39 15.43 1.25 12.04
CA ALA A 39 16.63 0.48 11.78
C ALA A 39 17.91 1.34 11.88
N PHE A 40 17.87 2.61 11.45
CA PHE A 40 18.96 3.57 11.68
C PHE A 40 19.22 3.78 13.18
N GLN A 41 18.17 3.88 13.99
CA GLN A 41 18.29 4.03 15.46
C GLN A 41 18.72 2.73 16.18
N GLY A 42 18.87 1.61 15.47
CA GLY A 42 19.32 0.33 16.05
C GLY A 42 18.22 -0.45 16.77
N TYR A 43 16.94 -0.07 16.62
CA TYR A 43 15.81 -0.84 17.13
C TYR A 43 15.50 -2.08 16.27
N LEU A 44 15.70 -1.98 14.94
CA LEU A 44 15.48 -3.05 13.98
C LEU A 44 16.73 -3.29 13.15
N ASN A 45 16.84 -4.46 12.52
CA ASN A 45 17.89 -4.75 11.55
C ASN A 45 17.41 -4.39 10.14
N VAL A 46 18.23 -3.63 9.38
CA VAL A 46 17.88 -3.18 8.01
C VAL A 46 17.56 -4.35 7.09
N ALA A 47 18.37 -5.43 7.12
CA ALA A 47 18.13 -6.60 6.30
C ALA A 47 16.81 -7.29 6.69
N GLY A 48 16.50 -7.39 7.99
CA GLY A 48 15.24 -7.90 8.49
C GLY A 48 14.05 -7.05 8.04
N VAL A 49 14.17 -5.73 8.05
CA VAL A 49 13.15 -4.80 7.56
C VAL A 49 12.89 -5.03 6.06
N ILE A 50 13.95 -5.12 5.24
CA ILE A 50 13.83 -5.35 3.80
C ILE A 50 13.17 -6.72 3.52
N LEU A 51 13.63 -7.78 4.15
CA LEU A 51 13.10 -9.14 3.92
C LEU A 51 11.65 -9.28 4.35
N THR A 52 11.30 -8.75 5.52
CA THR A 52 9.92 -8.83 6.05
C THR A 52 8.95 -8.02 5.18
N SER A 53 9.33 -6.80 4.81
CA SER A 53 8.49 -5.95 3.96
C SER A 53 8.38 -6.49 2.53
N TRP A 54 9.46 -7.06 1.99
CA TRP A 54 9.43 -7.78 0.72
C TRP A 54 8.43 -8.93 0.75
N ALA A 55 8.50 -9.81 1.76
CA ALA A 55 7.59 -10.94 1.90
C ALA A 55 6.13 -10.50 2.05
N GLY A 56 5.85 -9.53 2.94
CA GLY A 56 4.50 -9.01 3.16
C GLY A 56 3.91 -8.40 1.87
N SER A 57 4.66 -7.53 1.22
CA SER A 57 4.28 -6.86 -0.01
C SER A 57 4.09 -7.85 -1.17
N PHE A 58 5.02 -8.79 -1.35
CA PHE A 58 4.93 -9.83 -2.37
C PHE A 58 3.66 -10.68 -2.22
N LEU A 59 3.39 -11.16 -1.00
CA LEU A 59 2.20 -11.97 -0.72
C LEU A 59 0.91 -11.18 -0.88
N GLY A 60 0.89 -9.92 -0.44
CA GLY A 60 -0.27 -9.04 -0.61
C GLY A 60 -0.66 -8.90 -2.08
N ASP A 61 0.30 -8.58 -2.95
CA ASP A 61 0.02 -8.40 -4.38
C ASP A 61 -0.36 -9.72 -5.07
N GLN A 62 0.21 -10.86 -4.64
CA GLN A 62 -0.23 -12.16 -5.14
C GLN A 62 -1.70 -12.42 -4.78
N CYS A 63 -2.10 -12.15 -3.55
CA CYS A 63 -3.50 -12.29 -3.14
C CYS A 63 -4.43 -11.39 -3.96
N TYR A 64 -4.05 -10.11 -4.18
CA TYR A 64 -4.84 -9.19 -5.00
C TYR A 64 -4.91 -9.62 -6.47
N PHE A 65 -3.80 -10.13 -7.04
CA PHE A 65 -3.77 -10.65 -8.40
C PHE A 65 -4.73 -11.85 -8.56
N TYR A 66 -4.67 -12.82 -7.65
CA TYR A 66 -5.56 -13.98 -7.70
C TYR A 66 -7.02 -13.60 -7.43
N LEU A 67 -7.27 -12.64 -6.55
CA LEU A 67 -8.63 -12.09 -6.38
C LEU A 67 -9.17 -11.52 -7.69
N GLY A 68 -8.32 -10.78 -8.44
CA GLY A 68 -8.65 -10.30 -9.78
C GLY A 68 -8.91 -11.44 -10.76
N ARG A 69 -8.06 -12.47 -10.76
CA ARG A 69 -8.15 -13.62 -11.65
C ARG A 69 -9.45 -14.41 -11.47
N PHE A 70 -9.83 -14.70 -10.24
CA PHE A 70 -11.00 -15.54 -9.95
C PHE A 70 -12.31 -14.75 -9.90
N ARG A 71 -12.30 -13.51 -9.41
CA ARG A 71 -13.53 -12.72 -9.20
C ARG A 71 -13.61 -11.41 -9.99
N GLY A 72 -12.62 -11.09 -10.79
CA GLY A 72 -12.50 -9.79 -11.47
C GLY A 72 -13.66 -9.47 -12.41
N LYS A 73 -14.17 -10.45 -13.17
CA LYS A 73 -15.34 -10.27 -14.05
C LYS A 73 -16.60 -9.88 -13.27
N SER A 74 -16.79 -10.43 -12.07
CA SER A 74 -17.93 -10.11 -11.19
C SER A 74 -17.78 -8.71 -10.56
N LEU A 75 -16.54 -8.36 -10.16
CA LEU A 75 -16.23 -7.01 -9.65
C LEU A 75 -16.48 -5.93 -10.71
N LEU A 76 -16.07 -6.15 -11.96
CA LEU A 76 -16.28 -5.23 -13.08
C LEU A 76 -17.76 -4.99 -13.37
N ARG A 77 -18.59 -6.02 -13.31
CA ARG A 77 -20.05 -5.88 -13.50
C ARG A 77 -20.71 -5.04 -12.42
N ARG A 78 -20.19 -5.06 -11.20
CA ARG A 78 -20.77 -4.35 -10.05
C ARG A 78 -20.35 -2.87 -9.98
N PHE A 79 -19.21 -2.49 -10.60
CA PHE A 79 -18.64 -1.14 -10.54
C PHE A 79 -18.59 -0.45 -11.91
N HIS A 80 -19.77 -0.25 -12.55
CA HIS A 80 -19.94 0.40 -13.85
C HIS A 80 -19.22 1.77 -14.03
N PRO A 81 -19.16 2.69 -13.05
CA PRO A 81 -18.45 3.97 -13.23
C PRO A 81 -16.93 3.83 -13.30
N VAL A 82 -16.38 2.76 -12.69
CA VAL A 82 -14.95 2.43 -12.70
C VAL A 82 -14.56 1.76 -14.02
N ALA A 83 -15.50 1.16 -14.73
CA ALA A 83 -15.28 0.37 -15.94
C ALA A 83 -14.69 1.17 -17.12
N ARG A 84 -14.84 2.51 -17.16
CA ARG A 84 -14.22 3.34 -18.21
C ARG A 84 -12.74 3.61 -17.91
N LYS A 85 -12.42 4.06 -16.71
CA LYS A 85 -11.03 4.23 -16.27
C LYS A 85 -10.27 2.89 -16.24
N PHE A 86 -10.97 1.84 -15.92
CA PHE A 86 -10.47 0.47 -15.95
C PHE A 86 -10.11 0.00 -17.37
N ARG A 87 -10.91 0.31 -18.39
CA ARG A 87 -10.61 -0.04 -19.80
C ARG A 87 -9.40 0.73 -20.35
N GLU A 88 -9.23 1.98 -19.94
CA GLU A 88 -8.04 2.76 -20.29
C GLU A 88 -6.78 2.16 -19.65
N ALA A 89 -6.85 1.81 -18.37
CA ALA A 89 -5.76 1.12 -17.68
C ALA A 89 -5.48 -0.27 -18.28
N LEU A 90 -6.50 -1.04 -18.67
CA LEU A 90 -6.33 -2.32 -19.34
C LEU A 90 -5.57 -2.20 -20.65
N ARG A 91 -5.87 -1.20 -21.49
CA ARG A 91 -5.14 -0.97 -22.75
C ARG A 91 -3.66 -0.67 -22.51
N LEU A 92 -3.34 0.16 -21.51
CA LEU A 92 -1.96 0.45 -21.15
C LEU A 92 -1.23 -0.81 -20.65
N ILE A 93 -1.92 -1.66 -19.90
CA ILE A 93 -1.39 -2.92 -19.39
C ILE A 93 -1.18 -3.93 -20.53
N GLU A 94 -2.11 -4.03 -21.49
CA GLU A 94 -1.98 -4.89 -22.66
C GLU A 94 -0.84 -4.43 -23.57
N GLN A 95 -0.61 -3.12 -23.68
CA GLN A 95 0.45 -2.55 -24.51
C GLN A 95 1.83 -2.64 -23.85
N TYR A 96 1.94 -2.40 -22.54
CA TYR A 96 3.20 -2.28 -21.79
C TYR A 96 3.37 -3.39 -20.71
N GLY A 97 2.45 -4.30 -20.60
CA GLY A 97 2.32 -5.50 -19.76
C GLY A 97 3.21 -5.56 -18.53
N SER A 98 4.40 -6.09 -18.71
CA SER A 98 5.36 -6.34 -17.64
C SER A 98 5.91 -5.07 -16.99
N PHE A 99 6.10 -4.00 -17.75
CA PHE A 99 6.66 -2.75 -17.27
C PHE A 99 5.65 -1.97 -16.41
N VAL A 100 4.36 -1.98 -16.80
CA VAL A 100 3.29 -1.38 -15.99
C VAL A 100 3.16 -2.11 -14.66
N ALA A 101 3.26 -3.44 -14.67
CA ALA A 101 3.22 -4.24 -13.45
C ALA A 101 4.37 -3.88 -12.48
N PHE A 102 5.57 -3.60 -13.01
CA PHE A 102 6.72 -3.19 -12.21
C PHE A 102 6.53 -1.77 -11.63
N ILE A 103 6.17 -0.79 -12.47
CA ILE A 103 6.03 0.62 -12.07
C ILE A 103 4.79 0.86 -11.20
N SER A 104 3.75 0.06 -11.37
CA SER A 104 2.49 0.19 -10.62
C SER A 104 2.69 0.27 -9.10
N ARG A 105 3.74 -0.36 -8.61
CA ARG A 105 4.10 -0.41 -7.20
C ARG A 105 4.55 0.94 -6.64
N TYR A 106 5.11 1.80 -7.49
CA TYR A 106 5.56 3.14 -7.11
C TYR A 106 4.46 4.19 -7.26
N THR A 107 3.26 3.78 -7.75
CA THR A 107 2.13 4.70 -7.94
C THR A 107 1.23 4.65 -6.71
N TYR A 108 1.28 5.70 -5.90
CA TYR A 108 0.51 5.81 -4.67
C TYR A 108 -1.00 5.64 -4.90
N GLY A 109 -1.67 4.87 -4.04
CA GLY A 109 -3.13 4.66 -4.09
C GLY A 109 -3.63 3.66 -5.15
N PHE A 110 -2.76 3.16 -6.04
CA PHE A 110 -3.11 2.16 -7.06
C PHE A 110 -2.61 0.75 -6.73
N ARG A 111 -1.85 0.61 -5.67
CA ARG A 111 -1.18 -0.63 -5.27
C ARG A 111 -2.13 -1.82 -5.13
N ILE A 112 -3.31 -1.65 -4.54
CA ILE A 112 -4.32 -2.72 -4.42
C ILE A 112 -5.04 -2.94 -5.75
N VAL A 113 -5.35 -1.85 -6.46
CA VAL A 113 -6.21 -1.89 -7.65
C VAL A 113 -5.47 -2.49 -8.85
N LEU A 114 -4.19 -2.17 -9.04
CA LEU A 114 -3.42 -2.61 -10.20
C LEU A 114 -3.16 -4.12 -10.24
N PRO A 115 -2.74 -4.81 -9.15
CA PRO A 115 -2.65 -6.28 -9.17
C PRO A 115 -3.99 -6.96 -9.46
N ILE A 116 -5.12 -6.41 -8.96
CA ILE A 116 -6.46 -6.94 -9.28
C ILE A 116 -6.74 -6.77 -10.78
N ILE A 117 -6.42 -5.62 -11.37
CA ILE A 117 -6.58 -5.37 -12.81
C ILE A 117 -5.70 -6.34 -13.60
N LEU A 118 -4.42 -6.45 -13.25
CA LEU A 118 -3.49 -7.40 -13.89
C LEU A 118 -3.99 -8.84 -13.82
N GLY A 119 -4.64 -9.22 -12.70
CA GLY A 119 -5.27 -10.52 -12.56
C GLY A 119 -6.40 -10.77 -13.57
N ILE A 120 -7.08 -9.74 -14.05
CA ILE A 120 -8.17 -9.85 -15.04
C ILE A 120 -7.63 -9.95 -16.48
N THR A 121 -6.42 -9.43 -16.72
CA THR A 121 -5.77 -9.46 -18.05
C THR A 121 -5.34 -10.87 -18.46
N SER A 122 -4.81 -10.99 -19.68
CA SER A 122 -4.21 -12.22 -20.20
C SER A 122 -2.82 -12.54 -19.59
N LEU A 123 -2.30 -11.68 -18.70
CA LEU A 123 -0.98 -11.88 -18.07
C LEU A 123 -0.93 -13.21 -17.32
N THR A 124 0.07 -14.03 -17.61
CA THR A 124 0.19 -15.34 -16.96
C THR A 124 0.58 -15.21 -15.49
N PRO A 125 0.08 -16.06 -14.59
CA PRO A 125 0.45 -16.01 -13.17
C PRO A 125 1.95 -16.16 -12.93
N ARG A 126 2.65 -16.95 -13.76
CA ARG A 126 4.10 -17.14 -13.67
C ARG A 126 4.85 -15.85 -14.00
N THR A 127 4.46 -15.16 -15.06
CA THR A 127 5.05 -13.86 -15.43
C THR A 127 4.81 -12.81 -14.33
N PHE A 128 3.60 -12.72 -13.80
CA PHE A 128 3.29 -11.81 -12.70
C PHE A 128 4.12 -12.14 -11.45
N LEU A 129 4.29 -13.43 -11.11
CA LEU A 129 5.07 -13.86 -9.94
C LEU A 129 6.51 -13.33 -10.01
N TRP A 130 7.21 -13.51 -11.13
CA TRP A 130 8.60 -13.06 -11.28
C TRP A 130 8.72 -11.53 -11.27
N ILE A 131 7.83 -10.84 -11.96
CA ILE A 131 7.81 -9.36 -11.96
C ILE A 131 7.52 -8.85 -10.56
N ASN A 132 6.53 -9.41 -9.88
CA ASN A 132 6.17 -9.05 -8.52
C ASN A 132 7.31 -9.33 -7.53
N LEU A 133 8.01 -10.46 -7.66
CA LEU A 133 9.16 -10.82 -6.83
C LEU A 133 10.23 -9.74 -6.89
N LEU A 134 10.65 -9.35 -8.09
CA LEU A 134 11.70 -8.36 -8.32
C LEU A 134 11.24 -6.94 -7.93
N SER A 135 10.02 -6.54 -8.32
CA SER A 135 9.49 -5.22 -7.99
C SER A 135 9.25 -5.04 -6.50
N ALA A 136 8.80 -6.11 -5.79
CA ALA A 136 8.65 -6.08 -4.34
C ALA A 136 9.98 -5.91 -3.63
N LEU A 137 11.02 -6.61 -4.10
CA LEU A 137 12.35 -6.49 -3.51
C LEU A 137 12.94 -5.10 -3.72
N SER A 138 12.87 -4.57 -4.95
CA SER A 138 13.36 -3.22 -5.26
C SER A 138 12.62 -2.16 -4.46
N TRP A 139 11.29 -2.26 -4.35
CA TRP A 139 10.47 -1.34 -3.57
C TRP A 139 10.82 -1.40 -2.08
N ALA A 140 10.93 -2.61 -1.50
CA ALA A 140 11.28 -2.79 -0.10
C ALA A 140 12.66 -2.20 0.19
N ALA A 141 13.65 -2.44 -0.68
CA ALA A 141 15.00 -1.88 -0.51
C ALA A 141 15.00 -0.36 -0.62
N VAL A 142 14.36 0.23 -1.65
CA VAL A 142 14.34 1.68 -1.88
C VAL A 142 13.70 2.42 -0.70
N PHE A 143 12.52 2.02 -0.24
CA PHE A 143 11.83 2.71 0.84
C PHE A 143 12.45 2.46 2.22
N SER A 144 12.98 1.27 2.49
CA SER A 144 13.72 1.01 3.73
C SER A 144 15.00 1.84 3.81
N LEU A 145 15.78 1.88 2.71
CA LEU A 145 16.99 2.68 2.65
C LEU A 145 16.69 4.17 2.68
N ALA A 146 15.62 4.63 2.04
CA ALA A 146 15.18 6.02 2.13
C ALA A 146 14.88 6.42 3.58
N GLY A 147 14.15 5.59 4.34
CA GLY A 147 13.89 5.81 5.76
C GLY A 147 15.17 5.81 6.61
N TYR A 148 16.09 4.87 6.33
CA TYR A 148 17.39 4.80 6.99
C TYR A 148 18.25 6.03 6.72
N LEU A 149 18.37 6.45 5.45
CA LEU A 149 19.13 7.63 5.04
C LEU A 149 18.52 8.92 5.58
N PHE A 150 17.18 9.00 5.64
CA PHE A 150 16.48 10.11 6.27
C PHE A 150 16.89 10.23 7.75
N GLY A 151 16.90 9.12 8.49
CA GLY A 151 17.36 9.10 9.87
C GLY A 151 18.81 9.55 10.01
N LYS A 152 19.71 9.05 9.13
CA LYS A 152 21.12 9.45 9.10
C LYS A 152 21.30 10.93 8.79
N SER A 153 20.57 11.47 7.82
CA SER A 153 20.64 12.89 7.45
C SER A 153 20.10 13.80 8.56
N ALA A 154 18.99 13.40 9.20
CA ALA A 154 18.45 14.10 10.35
C ALA A 154 19.47 14.15 11.51
N ALA A 155 20.20 13.07 11.75
CA ALA A 155 21.24 13.00 12.76
C ALA A 155 22.42 13.95 12.48
N LEU A 156 22.76 14.19 11.21
CA LEU A 156 23.84 15.10 10.82
C LEU A 156 23.48 16.59 10.97
N VAL A 157 22.18 16.91 10.82
CA VAL A 157 21.67 18.29 10.90
C VAL A 157 21.37 18.70 12.35
N LEU A 158 21.00 17.73 13.19
CA LEU A 158 20.65 17.95 14.58
C LEU A 158 21.83 17.45 15.44
N ASP A 159 22.68 18.36 15.92
CA ASP A 159 23.86 18.05 16.76
C ASP A 159 23.55 17.21 18.01
N ASP A 160 22.28 17.06 18.38
CA ASP A 160 21.81 16.33 19.57
C ASP A 160 20.49 15.58 19.27
N VAL A 161 20.58 14.58 18.39
CA VAL A 161 19.39 13.75 17.98
C VAL A 161 18.69 13.13 19.19
N GLY A 162 19.43 12.82 20.27
CA GLY A 162 18.85 12.23 21.47
C GLY A 162 17.78 13.10 22.14
N LYS A 163 17.86 14.43 22.02
CA LYS A 163 16.82 15.35 22.54
C LYS A 163 15.61 15.43 21.65
N TYR A 164 15.77 15.23 20.33
CA TYR A 164 14.69 15.38 19.33
C TYR A 164 14.10 14.06 18.88
N GLU A 165 14.65 12.93 19.31
CA GLU A 165 14.21 11.58 18.95
C GLU A 165 12.72 11.38 19.19
N GLN A 166 12.19 11.81 20.36
CA GLN A 166 10.77 11.72 20.67
C GLN A 166 9.90 12.58 19.75
N TYR A 167 10.35 13.80 19.43
CA TYR A 167 9.62 14.69 18.53
C TYR A 167 9.63 14.20 17.10
N LEU A 168 10.73 13.63 16.62
CA LEU A 168 10.81 13.01 15.29
C LEU A 168 9.91 11.79 15.19
N MET A 169 9.89 10.93 16.22
CA MET A 169 8.98 9.80 16.30
C MET A 169 7.52 10.25 16.31
N LEU A 170 7.17 11.25 17.12
CA LEU A 170 5.81 11.80 17.17
C LEU A 170 5.41 12.44 15.85
N ALA A 171 6.30 13.19 15.20
CA ALA A 171 6.05 13.80 13.89
C ALA A 171 5.81 12.73 12.82
N LEU A 172 6.59 11.66 12.83
CA LEU A 172 6.46 10.55 11.88
C LEU A 172 5.15 9.78 12.11
N VAL A 173 4.80 9.46 13.36
CA VAL A 173 3.52 8.84 13.72
C VAL A 173 2.36 9.75 13.35
N GLY A 174 2.45 11.06 13.65
CA GLY A 174 1.46 12.06 13.26
C GLY A 174 1.27 12.14 11.74
N PHE A 175 2.34 12.08 10.97
CA PHE A 175 2.30 12.06 9.51
C PHE A 175 1.60 10.80 8.99
N ILE A 176 1.87 9.63 9.58
CA ILE A 176 1.19 8.37 9.23
C ILE A 176 -0.31 8.44 9.53
N ILE A 177 -0.67 8.92 10.72
CA ILE A 177 -2.08 9.08 11.10
C ILE A 177 -2.76 10.08 10.16
N MET A 178 -2.11 11.19 9.82
CA MET A 178 -2.64 12.21 8.92
C MET A 178 -2.84 11.65 7.50
N THR A 179 -1.89 10.89 6.96
CA THR A 179 -2.03 10.24 5.64
C THR A 179 -3.15 9.20 5.66
N TRP A 180 -3.28 8.44 6.74
CA TRP A 180 -4.34 7.45 6.91
C TRP A 180 -5.73 8.10 7.04
N CYS A 181 -5.86 9.15 7.85
CA CYS A 181 -7.08 9.94 7.97
C CYS A 181 -7.47 10.62 6.65
N PHE A 182 -6.50 11.18 5.92
CA PHE A 182 -6.73 11.78 4.61
C PHE A 182 -7.26 10.74 3.61
N HIS A 183 -6.68 9.56 3.61
CA HIS A 183 -7.11 8.45 2.75
C HIS A 183 -8.50 7.93 3.11
N ALA A 184 -8.78 7.76 4.40
CA ALA A 184 -10.11 7.37 4.90
C ALA A 184 -11.16 8.44 4.55
N TYR A 185 -10.85 9.72 4.71
CA TYR A 185 -11.75 10.83 4.38
C TYR A 185 -12.07 10.91 2.88
N HIS A 186 -11.06 10.78 2.01
CA HIS A 186 -11.25 10.75 0.56
C HIS A 186 -12.02 9.51 0.10
N GLY A 187 -11.77 8.35 0.68
CA GLY A 187 -12.52 7.11 0.42
C GLY A 187 -14.00 7.22 0.81
N PHE A 188 -14.31 7.96 1.87
CA PHE A 188 -15.69 8.17 2.32
C PHE A 188 -16.47 9.15 1.42
N LYS A 189 -15.81 10.20 0.92
CA LYS A 189 -16.43 11.22 0.06
C LYS A 189 -16.82 10.69 -1.33
N LEU A 190 -16.12 9.67 -1.84
CA LEU A 190 -16.43 9.02 -3.10
C LEU A 190 -17.66 8.08 -3.04
N LYS A 191 -18.07 7.63 -1.84
CA LYS A 191 -19.24 6.74 -1.67
C LYS A 191 -20.59 7.48 -1.71
N GLY A 192 -20.64 8.76 -1.40
CA GLY A 192 -21.86 9.57 -1.36
C GLY A 192 -22.56 9.72 -2.72
N PRO A 193 -21.90 10.24 -3.75
CA PRO A 193 -22.55 10.51 -5.03
C PRO A 193 -22.95 9.24 -5.81
N VAL A 194 -22.22 8.13 -5.61
CA VAL A 194 -22.53 6.84 -6.24
C VAL A 194 -23.80 6.23 -5.63
N ARG A 195 -23.96 6.33 -4.32
CA ARG A 195 -25.15 5.81 -3.62
C ARG A 195 -26.42 6.58 -4.00
N GLN A 196 -26.33 7.90 -4.18
CA GLN A 196 -27.46 8.72 -4.65
C GLN A 196 -27.83 8.44 -6.11
N ARG A 197 -26.86 8.23 -7.00
CA ARG A 197 -27.13 7.85 -8.42
C ARG A 197 -27.77 6.47 -8.51
N LEU A 198 -27.33 5.48 -7.73
CA LEU A 198 -27.92 4.15 -7.69
C LEU A 198 -29.34 4.18 -7.12
N ALA A 199 -29.62 5.01 -6.11
CA ALA A 199 -30.97 5.19 -5.57
C ALA A 199 -31.90 5.83 -6.61
N ARG A 200 -31.46 6.85 -7.35
CA ARG A 200 -32.22 7.47 -8.47
C ARG A 200 -32.49 6.48 -9.60
N MET A 201 -31.52 5.67 -10.00
CA MET A 201 -31.70 4.66 -11.06
C MET A 201 -32.73 3.58 -10.65
N ARG A 202 -32.66 3.12 -9.38
CA ARG A 202 -33.64 2.18 -8.83
C ARG A 202 -35.07 2.77 -8.78
N ALA A 203 -35.20 4.05 -8.43
CA ALA A 203 -36.48 4.75 -8.42
C ALA A 203 -37.07 4.87 -9.84
N LEU A 204 -36.26 5.21 -10.83
CA LEU A 204 -36.68 5.29 -12.24
C LEU A 204 -37.07 3.93 -12.82
N GLN A 205 -36.38 2.84 -12.48
CA GLN A 205 -36.78 1.47 -12.88
C GLN A 205 -38.07 1.02 -12.22
N LYS A 206 -38.33 1.42 -10.97
CA LYS A 206 -39.56 1.10 -10.28
C LYS A 206 -40.77 1.84 -10.90
N ALA A 207 -40.60 3.13 -11.21
CA ALA A 207 -41.61 3.94 -11.88
C ALA A 207 -41.98 3.38 -13.27
N ARG A 208 -41.00 2.90 -14.05
CA ARG A 208 -41.21 2.31 -15.38
C ARG A 208 -41.96 0.96 -15.36
N LYS A 209 -41.87 0.21 -14.24
CA LYS A 209 -42.61 -1.06 -14.05
C LYS A 209 -44.05 -0.87 -13.59
N THR A 210 -44.41 0.32 -13.13
CA THR A 210 -45.79 0.63 -12.65
C THR A 210 -46.64 1.28 -13.75
N THR A 211 -46.04 1.64 -14.89
CA THR A 211 -46.69 2.27 -16.05
C THR A 211 -46.86 1.32 -17.24
N LEU A 212 -46.58 0.04 -17.09
CA LEU A 212 -46.88 -1.08 -17.99
C LEU A 212 -47.81 -2.08 -17.30
#